data_6ee445e4ec8fe5788099fbc7f1607ea9
#
_entry.id   6ee445e4ec8fe5788099fbc7f1607ea9
#
_cell.length_a   1.000
_cell.length_b   1.000
_cell.length_c   1.000
_cell.angle_alpha   90.00
_cell.angle_beta   90.00
_cell.angle_gamma   90.00
#
_symmetry.space_group_name_H-M   'P 1'
#
loop_
_entity.id
_entity.type
_entity.pdbx_description
1 polymer ?
#
loop_
_entity_poly.entity_id
_entity_poly.type
_entity_poly.pdbx_seq_one_letter_code
_entity_poly.pdbx_strand_id
1 'polypeptide(L)'
;MLSSAVLHAAPTAGAEPVLRFAVLGDAEPKPLAEFPGLASAVDHVNALAAAQPMNFVVGVGDIAHKGTQVQYENASLELERLRLPFYPIMGNEEHGASVARFLQYANRWNTDKVHIENARYVVEQEQVALVFASPDHGRDFDDSGVQWIAEQIDRLHPKPVFLVVHGAQVGVFPENADKGITNRAFDQITSKENLAVMISGDLHMDMDRVEHSKKIGHVHYLHIPALERTKIPDEEQHTPMFRVVSLYGDDTVVVDTYEAGAGNTPLERHDYRFSLRR
;
A
#
# COMPACT_ATOMS: atom_id res chain seq x y z
N MET A 1 -2.23 7.33 32.93
CA MET A 1 -0.82 7.38 32.46
C MET A 1 -0.86 8.20 31.18
N LEU A 2 -0.25 9.39 31.20
CA LEU A 2 -0.21 10.27 30.02
C LEU A 2 0.77 9.67 29.01
N SER A 3 0.26 9.27 27.85
CA SER A 3 1.09 8.86 26.69
C SER A 3 1.82 10.10 26.20
N SER A 4 3.14 10.12 26.38
CA SER A 4 3.99 11.16 25.79
C SER A 4 4.02 10.91 24.29
N ALA A 5 3.25 11.68 23.51
CA ALA A 5 3.44 11.73 22.07
C ALA A 5 4.86 12.26 21.80
N VAL A 6 5.72 11.40 21.27
CA VAL A 6 7.02 11.80 20.77
C VAL A 6 6.75 12.60 19.49
N LEU A 7 6.76 13.93 19.59
CA LEU A 7 6.74 14.81 18.44
C LEU A 7 8.03 14.56 17.65
N HIS A 8 7.94 13.80 16.57
CA HIS A 8 9.04 13.70 15.62
C HIS A 8 9.21 15.04 14.92
N ALA A 9 10.44 15.55 14.90
CA ALA A 9 10.75 16.81 14.25
C ALA A 9 10.31 16.77 12.78
N ALA A 10 9.74 17.87 12.29
CA ALA A 10 9.49 18.01 10.87
C ALA A 10 10.82 17.93 10.10
N PRO A 11 10.81 17.38 8.85
CA PRO A 11 11.99 17.47 7.99
C PRO A 11 12.49 18.90 7.92
N THR A 12 13.79 19.09 7.77
CA THR A 12 14.36 20.43 7.60
C THR A 12 13.64 21.16 6.48
N ALA A 13 13.16 22.36 6.72
CA ALA A 13 12.42 23.14 5.74
C ALA A 13 13.19 23.22 4.42
N GLY A 14 12.59 22.77 3.32
CA GLY A 14 13.20 22.74 1.99
C GLY A 14 14.02 21.48 1.68
N ALA A 15 14.08 20.47 2.57
CA ALA A 15 14.70 19.18 2.24
C ALA A 15 13.82 18.41 1.24
N GLU A 16 14.45 17.91 0.17
CA GLU A 16 13.80 17.01 -0.79
C GLU A 16 13.83 15.57 -0.24
N PRO A 17 12.75 14.77 -0.43
CA PRO A 17 12.79 13.38 -0.06
C PRO A 17 13.77 12.60 -0.94
N VAL A 18 14.49 11.66 -0.36
CA VAL A 18 15.39 10.74 -1.07
C VAL A 18 14.63 9.59 -1.72
N LEU A 19 13.42 9.31 -1.25
CA LEU A 19 12.48 8.37 -1.85
C LEU A 19 11.06 8.89 -1.64
N ARG A 20 10.25 8.89 -2.69
CA ARG A 20 8.84 9.27 -2.61
C ARG A 20 8.01 8.38 -3.51
N PHE A 21 6.94 7.80 -2.99
CA PHE A 21 6.03 6.96 -3.75
C PHE A 21 4.58 7.10 -3.30
N ALA A 22 3.66 6.96 -4.24
CA ALA A 22 2.23 6.90 -3.93
C ALA A 22 1.83 5.45 -3.62
N VAL A 23 0.80 5.28 -2.80
CA VAL A 23 0.19 3.98 -2.50
C VAL A 23 -1.29 4.06 -2.76
N LEU A 24 -1.76 3.23 -3.69
CA LEU A 24 -3.15 3.09 -4.09
C LEU A 24 -3.76 1.89 -3.37
N GLY A 25 -4.92 2.09 -2.79
CA GLY A 25 -5.71 1.05 -2.14
C GLY A 25 -6.61 0.30 -3.11
N ASP A 26 -7.51 -0.44 -2.52
CA ASP A 26 -8.49 -1.30 -3.18
C ASP A 26 -9.30 -0.51 -4.21
N ALA A 27 -9.13 -0.84 -5.48
CA ALA A 27 -9.79 -0.16 -6.60
C ALA A 27 -10.93 -1.01 -7.21
N GLU A 28 -11.27 -2.15 -6.60
CA GLU A 28 -12.31 -3.04 -7.13
C GLU A 28 -13.71 -2.41 -7.06
N PRO A 29 -14.35 -2.06 -8.19
CA PRO A 29 -15.71 -1.54 -8.18
C PRO A 29 -16.73 -2.68 -8.11
N LYS A 30 -17.92 -2.39 -7.56
CA LYS A 30 -19.07 -3.30 -7.52
C LYS A 30 -20.37 -2.52 -7.68
N PRO A 31 -21.36 -3.02 -8.40
CA PRO A 31 -21.37 -4.24 -9.24
C PRO A 31 -20.78 -4.01 -10.63
N LEU A 32 -20.57 -2.75 -11.02
CA LEU A 32 -20.12 -2.36 -12.37
C LEU A 32 -18.57 -2.33 -12.42
N ALA A 33 -18.04 -2.55 -13.62
CA ALA A 33 -16.60 -2.44 -13.86
C ALA A 33 -16.23 -1.01 -14.31
N GLU A 34 -16.55 -0.02 -13.48
CA GLU A 34 -16.26 1.40 -13.68
C GLU A 34 -15.31 1.87 -12.57
N PHE A 35 -14.28 2.62 -12.92
CA PHE A 35 -13.17 2.97 -12.06
C PHE A 35 -12.98 4.50 -11.90
N PRO A 36 -14.00 5.27 -11.51
CA PRO A 36 -13.88 6.73 -11.41
C PRO A 36 -12.92 7.18 -10.32
N GLY A 37 -12.84 6.48 -9.19
CA GLY A 37 -11.91 6.77 -8.11
C GLY A 37 -10.47 6.46 -8.52
N LEU A 38 -10.23 5.32 -9.19
CA LEU A 38 -8.92 4.98 -9.74
C LEU A 38 -8.50 5.99 -10.80
N ALA A 39 -9.39 6.37 -11.72
CA ALA A 39 -9.14 7.39 -12.73
C ALA A 39 -8.69 8.72 -12.11
N SER A 40 -9.42 9.19 -11.10
CA SER A 40 -9.10 10.41 -10.35
C SER A 40 -7.76 10.30 -9.64
N ALA A 41 -7.47 9.15 -9.02
CA ALA A 41 -6.19 8.92 -8.33
C ALA A 41 -5.01 8.89 -9.29
N VAL A 42 -5.15 8.24 -10.46
CA VAL A 42 -4.11 8.19 -11.50
C VAL A 42 -3.77 9.58 -12.00
N ASP A 43 -4.79 10.39 -12.32
CA ASP A 43 -4.59 11.77 -12.77
C ASP A 43 -3.91 12.63 -11.70
N HIS A 44 -4.34 12.46 -10.44
CA HIS A 44 -3.77 13.21 -9.32
C HIS A 44 -2.32 12.80 -9.05
N VAL A 45 -2.00 11.51 -9.02
CA VAL A 45 -0.62 11.01 -8.86
C VAL A 45 0.29 11.54 -9.98
N ASN A 46 -0.18 11.53 -11.23
CA ASN A 46 0.57 12.08 -12.35
C ASN A 46 0.81 13.60 -12.20
N ALA A 47 -0.16 14.34 -11.65
CA ALA A 47 -0.03 15.77 -11.38
C ALA A 47 0.98 16.04 -10.24
N LEU A 48 0.90 15.27 -9.14
CA LEU A 48 1.87 15.35 -8.05
C LEU A 48 3.29 15.02 -8.52
N ALA A 49 3.45 13.97 -9.34
CA ALA A 49 4.75 13.59 -9.89
C ALA A 49 5.35 14.63 -10.85
N ALA A 50 4.50 15.40 -11.52
CA ALA A 50 4.94 16.52 -12.36
C ALA A 50 5.38 17.74 -11.54
N ALA A 51 4.80 17.93 -10.36
CA ALA A 51 5.12 19.05 -9.46
C ALA A 51 6.32 18.77 -8.55
N GLN A 52 6.50 17.50 -8.13
CA GLN A 52 7.57 17.08 -7.23
C GLN A 52 8.05 15.67 -7.60
N PRO A 53 9.36 15.38 -7.57
CA PRO A 53 9.89 14.06 -7.91
C PRO A 53 9.20 12.94 -7.13
N MET A 54 8.77 11.91 -7.84
CA MET A 54 8.18 10.69 -7.28
C MET A 54 8.77 9.48 -8.05
N ASN A 55 9.11 8.43 -7.33
CA ASN A 55 9.86 7.31 -7.88
C ASN A 55 8.96 6.26 -8.53
N PHE A 56 7.84 5.89 -7.86
CA PHE A 56 6.94 4.85 -8.32
C PHE A 56 5.59 4.92 -7.60
N VAL A 57 4.70 4.01 -7.97
CA VAL A 57 3.40 3.81 -7.34
C VAL A 57 3.30 2.37 -6.84
N VAL A 58 2.70 2.15 -5.68
CA VAL A 58 2.43 0.85 -5.05
C VAL A 58 0.93 0.58 -5.11
N GLY A 59 0.53 -0.65 -5.42
CA GLY A 59 -0.85 -1.12 -5.31
C GLY A 59 -0.96 -2.22 -4.27
N VAL A 60 -1.88 -2.10 -3.31
CA VAL A 60 -2.02 -3.07 -2.20
C VAL A 60 -3.01 -4.22 -2.48
N GLY A 61 -3.38 -4.44 -3.74
CA GLY A 61 -4.29 -5.51 -4.17
C GLY A 61 -5.75 -5.07 -4.32
N ASP A 62 -6.62 -6.03 -4.62
CA ASP A 62 -8.05 -5.84 -4.89
C ASP A 62 -8.31 -4.76 -5.97
N ILE A 63 -7.60 -4.87 -7.10
CA ILE A 63 -7.80 -3.99 -8.26
C ILE A 63 -8.99 -4.50 -9.10
N ALA A 64 -9.05 -5.82 -9.31
CA ALA A 64 -10.01 -6.45 -10.22
C ALA A 64 -10.98 -7.38 -9.48
N HIS A 65 -12.24 -6.95 -9.28
CA HIS A 65 -13.25 -7.76 -8.62
C HIS A 65 -13.34 -9.18 -9.19
N LYS A 66 -13.18 -10.19 -8.32
CA LYS A 66 -13.11 -11.63 -8.67
C LYS A 66 -12.08 -11.99 -9.75
N GLY A 67 -11.08 -11.13 -9.95
CA GLY A 67 -10.06 -11.32 -10.97
C GLY A 67 -10.62 -11.50 -12.39
N THR A 68 -11.81 -10.96 -12.68
CA THR A 68 -12.44 -11.14 -13.99
C THR A 68 -11.74 -10.33 -15.08
N GLN A 69 -11.77 -10.84 -16.32
CA GLN A 69 -11.12 -10.16 -17.43
C GLN A 69 -11.68 -8.75 -17.66
N VAL A 70 -13.01 -8.58 -17.59
CA VAL A 70 -13.62 -7.27 -17.79
C VAL A 70 -13.16 -6.24 -16.76
N GLN A 71 -12.96 -6.67 -15.52
CA GLN A 71 -12.43 -5.80 -14.46
C GLN A 71 -10.98 -5.39 -14.77
N TYR A 72 -10.12 -6.33 -15.13
CA TYR A 72 -8.75 -6.03 -15.52
C TYR A 72 -8.66 -5.14 -16.75
N GLU A 73 -9.47 -5.40 -17.80
CA GLU A 73 -9.48 -4.57 -19.02
C GLU A 73 -9.88 -3.13 -18.70
N ASN A 74 -10.92 -2.94 -17.88
CA ASN A 74 -11.38 -1.59 -17.53
C ASN A 74 -10.41 -0.88 -16.58
N ALA A 75 -9.84 -1.57 -15.58
CA ALA A 75 -8.77 -1.01 -14.75
C ALA A 75 -7.55 -0.60 -15.59
N SER A 76 -7.26 -1.34 -16.67
CA SER A 76 -6.13 -1.03 -17.55
C SER A 76 -6.31 0.30 -18.28
N LEU A 77 -7.55 0.71 -18.60
CA LEU A 77 -7.81 2.02 -19.22
C LEU A 77 -7.24 3.17 -18.36
N GLU A 78 -7.22 2.98 -17.05
CA GLU A 78 -6.73 3.97 -16.11
C GLU A 78 -5.25 3.74 -15.75
N LEU A 79 -4.86 2.51 -15.37
CA LEU A 79 -3.51 2.21 -14.90
C LEU A 79 -2.42 2.37 -15.97
N GLU A 80 -2.74 2.16 -17.26
CA GLU A 80 -1.83 2.44 -18.36
C GLU A 80 -1.49 3.94 -18.52
N ARG A 81 -2.32 4.83 -17.95
CA ARG A 81 -2.09 6.28 -17.94
C ARG A 81 -1.07 6.71 -16.86
N LEU A 82 -0.74 5.84 -15.90
CA LEU A 82 0.33 6.12 -14.93
C LEU A 82 1.65 6.34 -15.64
N ARG A 83 2.32 7.45 -15.35
CA ARG A 83 3.64 7.82 -15.93
C ARG A 83 4.81 7.17 -15.18
N LEU A 84 4.56 6.69 -13.97
CA LEU A 84 5.54 6.08 -13.08
C LEU A 84 5.45 4.55 -13.14
N PRO A 85 6.52 3.81 -12.77
CA PRO A 85 6.42 2.39 -12.50
C PRO A 85 5.33 2.08 -11.47
N PHE A 86 4.55 1.03 -11.70
CA PHE A 86 3.51 0.58 -10.79
C PHE A 86 3.84 -0.80 -10.25
N TYR A 87 3.96 -0.92 -8.95
CA TYR A 87 4.29 -2.16 -8.24
C TYR A 87 3.07 -2.70 -7.48
N PRO A 88 2.17 -3.47 -8.13
CA PRO A 88 1.01 -4.06 -7.49
C PRO A 88 1.32 -5.39 -6.82
N ILE A 89 0.52 -5.74 -5.82
CA ILE A 89 0.34 -7.11 -5.34
C ILE A 89 -1.07 -7.60 -5.67
N MET A 90 -1.31 -8.91 -5.54
CA MET A 90 -2.66 -9.48 -5.54
C MET A 90 -3.33 -9.22 -4.20
N GLY A 91 -4.64 -9.01 -4.24
CA GLY A 91 -5.51 -9.11 -3.07
C GLY A 91 -6.37 -10.38 -3.12
N ASN A 92 -7.40 -10.45 -2.28
CA ASN A 92 -8.29 -11.61 -2.26
C ASN A 92 -9.18 -11.69 -3.51
N GLU A 93 -9.48 -10.59 -4.13
CA GLU A 93 -10.31 -10.56 -5.34
C GLU A 93 -9.56 -11.16 -6.55
N GLU A 94 -8.26 -10.89 -6.70
CA GLU A 94 -7.45 -11.45 -7.77
C GLU A 94 -7.34 -12.98 -7.70
N HIS A 95 -7.52 -13.60 -6.52
CA HIS A 95 -7.56 -15.07 -6.38
C HIS A 95 -8.77 -15.72 -7.07
N GLY A 96 -9.76 -14.96 -7.52
CA GLY A 96 -10.81 -15.43 -8.43
C GLY A 96 -10.28 -15.83 -9.82
N ALA A 97 -9.02 -15.51 -10.13
CA ALA A 97 -8.31 -15.83 -11.36
C ALA A 97 -6.95 -16.48 -11.08
N SER A 98 -6.10 -16.59 -12.10
CA SER A 98 -4.76 -17.16 -11.96
C SER A 98 -3.70 -16.06 -11.71
N VAL A 99 -2.62 -16.44 -11.03
CA VAL A 99 -1.40 -15.61 -10.91
C VAL A 99 -0.89 -15.17 -12.30
N ALA A 100 -0.96 -16.05 -13.29
CA ALA A 100 -0.52 -15.73 -14.67
C ALA A 100 -1.33 -14.57 -15.27
N ARG A 101 -2.65 -14.51 -15.01
CA ARG A 101 -3.49 -13.40 -15.46
C ARG A 101 -3.10 -12.11 -14.74
N PHE A 102 -2.91 -12.15 -13.43
CA PHE A 102 -2.43 -10.98 -12.68
C PHE A 102 -1.11 -10.45 -13.25
N LEU A 103 -0.12 -11.32 -13.46
CA LEU A 103 1.18 -10.93 -14.00
C LEU A 103 1.07 -10.37 -15.42
N GLN A 104 0.18 -10.93 -16.26
CA GLN A 104 -0.09 -10.39 -17.59
C GLN A 104 -0.52 -8.92 -17.52
N TYR A 105 -1.47 -8.60 -16.64
CA TYR A 105 -1.97 -7.23 -16.51
C TYR A 105 -0.98 -6.32 -15.77
N ALA A 106 -0.33 -6.79 -14.73
CA ALA A 106 0.71 -6.04 -14.02
C ALA A 106 1.82 -5.57 -14.98
N ASN A 107 2.24 -6.44 -15.92
CA ASN A 107 3.23 -6.08 -16.95
C ASN A 107 2.63 -5.19 -18.05
N ARG A 108 1.37 -5.35 -18.41
CA ARG A 108 0.67 -4.46 -19.34
C ARG A 108 0.63 -3.03 -18.80
N TRP A 109 0.31 -2.83 -17.51
CA TRP A 109 0.32 -1.51 -16.86
C TRP A 109 1.72 -0.88 -16.78
N ASN A 110 2.74 -1.70 -16.89
CA ASN A 110 4.14 -1.32 -16.79
C ASN A 110 4.90 -1.36 -18.13
N THR A 111 4.21 -1.36 -19.26
CA THR A 111 4.87 -1.35 -20.57
C THR A 111 5.95 -0.27 -20.62
N ASP A 112 7.18 -0.66 -20.99
CA ASP A 112 8.38 0.18 -21.07
C ASP A 112 8.85 0.80 -19.73
N LYS A 113 8.32 0.36 -18.57
CA LYS A 113 8.70 0.85 -17.25
C LYS A 113 9.45 -0.19 -16.42
N VAL A 114 8.78 -1.27 -16.04
CA VAL A 114 9.33 -2.35 -15.23
C VAL A 114 8.67 -3.67 -15.58
N HIS A 115 9.40 -4.77 -15.44
CA HIS A 115 8.89 -6.12 -15.62
C HIS A 115 8.75 -6.83 -14.27
N ILE A 116 7.58 -7.40 -14.01
CA ILE A 116 7.25 -8.12 -12.78
C ILE A 116 7.17 -9.62 -13.13
N GLU A 117 8.12 -10.39 -12.64
CA GLU A 117 8.24 -11.82 -12.97
C GLU A 117 7.39 -12.74 -12.07
N ASN A 118 7.18 -12.32 -10.82
CA ASN A 118 6.52 -13.13 -9.81
C ASN A 118 5.50 -12.30 -9.03
N ALA A 119 4.50 -12.97 -8.43
CA ALA A 119 3.52 -12.32 -7.57
C ALA A 119 4.11 -11.85 -6.22
N ARG A 120 5.30 -12.35 -5.87
CA ARG A 120 6.12 -11.89 -4.74
C ARG A 120 7.47 -11.46 -5.25
N TYR A 121 7.90 -10.25 -4.89
CA TYR A 121 9.15 -9.69 -5.38
C TYR A 121 9.68 -8.62 -4.42
N VAL A 122 10.91 -8.18 -4.65
CA VAL A 122 11.58 -7.16 -3.85
C VAL A 122 12.01 -6.02 -4.75
N VAL A 123 11.83 -4.79 -4.30
CA VAL A 123 12.35 -3.58 -4.91
C VAL A 123 13.32 -2.94 -3.92
N GLU A 124 14.60 -2.97 -4.23
CA GLU A 124 15.63 -2.37 -3.37
C GLU A 124 15.88 -0.93 -3.78
N GLN A 125 15.87 -0.05 -2.79
CA GLN A 125 16.29 1.34 -2.89
C GLN A 125 17.56 1.53 -2.05
N GLU A 126 18.18 2.67 -2.14
CA GLU A 126 19.42 2.93 -1.43
C GLU A 126 19.25 2.80 0.09
N GLN A 127 18.23 3.46 0.66
CA GLN A 127 18.02 3.54 2.12
C GLN A 127 17.08 2.45 2.67
N VAL A 128 16.16 1.95 1.86
CA VAL A 128 15.15 0.97 2.27
C VAL A 128 14.95 -0.10 1.20
N ALA A 129 14.29 -1.19 1.56
CA ALA A 129 13.80 -2.14 0.59
C ALA A 129 12.29 -2.34 0.77
N LEU A 130 11.57 -2.53 -0.32
CA LEU A 130 10.16 -2.89 -0.30
C LEU A 130 10.03 -4.38 -0.66
N VAL A 131 9.38 -5.15 0.21
CA VAL A 131 9.03 -6.55 -0.02
C VAL A 131 7.55 -6.60 -0.37
N PHE A 132 7.23 -6.99 -1.60
CA PHE A 132 5.88 -7.11 -2.12
C PHE A 132 5.43 -8.56 -1.99
N ALA A 133 4.42 -8.80 -1.15
CA ALA A 133 3.97 -10.15 -0.82
C ALA A 133 2.49 -10.32 -1.12
N SER A 134 2.17 -10.82 -2.32
CA SER A 134 0.81 -11.33 -2.60
C SER A 134 0.48 -12.50 -1.68
N PRO A 135 -0.72 -12.56 -1.09
CA PRO A 135 -1.14 -13.67 -0.25
C PRO A 135 -1.17 -15.01 -1.03
N ASP A 136 -1.14 -16.13 -0.32
CA ASP A 136 -1.27 -17.46 -0.94
C ASP A 136 -2.74 -17.78 -1.25
N HIS A 137 -3.62 -17.34 -0.37
CA HIS A 137 -5.07 -17.51 -0.52
C HIS A 137 -5.82 -16.44 0.27
N GLY A 138 -6.87 -15.91 -0.33
CA GLY A 138 -7.63 -14.84 0.31
C GLY A 138 -6.73 -13.67 0.75
N ARG A 139 -6.60 -13.48 2.07
CA ARG A 139 -5.75 -12.44 2.69
C ARG A 139 -4.53 -13.02 3.39
N ASP A 140 -4.42 -14.36 3.43
CA ASP A 140 -3.51 -15.07 4.31
C ASP A 140 -2.33 -15.71 3.56
N PHE A 141 -1.37 -16.18 4.32
CA PHE A 141 -0.17 -16.83 3.85
C PHE A 141 -0.08 -18.24 4.41
N ASP A 142 0.32 -19.19 3.57
CA ASP A 142 0.78 -20.51 4.01
C ASP A 142 2.17 -20.37 4.67
N ASP A 143 2.61 -21.40 5.38
CA ASP A 143 3.94 -21.41 6.01
C ASP A 143 5.07 -21.14 5.02
N SER A 144 4.94 -21.62 3.78
CA SER A 144 5.91 -21.34 2.70
C SER A 144 5.94 -19.86 2.29
N GLY A 145 4.79 -19.20 2.30
CA GLY A 145 4.70 -17.76 2.04
C GLY A 145 5.30 -16.94 3.17
N VAL A 146 5.01 -17.31 4.40
CA VAL A 146 5.61 -16.70 5.58
C VAL A 146 7.13 -16.89 5.57
N GLN A 147 7.61 -18.12 5.26
CA GLN A 147 9.04 -18.40 5.16
C GLN A 147 9.70 -17.54 4.09
N TRP A 148 9.12 -17.42 2.89
CA TRP A 148 9.67 -16.58 1.83
C TRP A 148 9.82 -15.13 2.29
N ILE A 149 8.80 -14.55 2.96
CA ILE A 149 8.87 -13.18 3.49
C ILE A 149 10.01 -13.07 4.51
N ALA A 150 10.11 -14.03 5.45
CA ALA A 150 11.16 -14.05 6.47
C ALA A 150 12.56 -14.07 5.85
N GLU A 151 12.79 -14.92 4.85
CA GLU A 151 14.05 -15.04 4.13
C GLU A 151 14.42 -13.73 3.41
N GLN A 152 13.45 -13.05 2.77
CA GLN A 152 13.74 -11.76 2.14
C GLN A 152 14.13 -10.70 3.17
N ILE A 153 13.41 -10.60 4.29
CA ILE A 153 13.72 -9.63 5.34
C ILE A 153 15.12 -9.91 5.94
N ASP A 154 15.46 -11.19 6.19
CA ASP A 154 16.78 -11.58 6.70
C ASP A 154 17.89 -11.24 5.70
N ARG A 155 17.69 -11.54 4.41
CA ARG A 155 18.64 -11.20 3.34
C ARG A 155 18.94 -9.71 3.25
N LEU A 156 17.92 -8.90 3.53
CA LEU A 156 18.01 -7.44 3.43
C LEU A 156 18.61 -6.77 4.68
N HIS A 157 18.78 -7.52 5.80
CA HIS A 157 19.34 -6.95 7.02
C HIS A 157 20.77 -6.38 6.78
N PRO A 158 21.11 -5.19 7.32
CA PRO A 158 20.34 -4.35 8.26
C PRO A 158 19.44 -3.27 7.62
N LYS A 159 19.26 -3.29 6.29
CA LYS A 159 18.44 -2.30 5.58
C LYS A 159 16.99 -2.34 6.08
N PRO A 160 16.37 -1.19 6.42
CA PRO A 160 14.95 -1.15 6.80
C PRO A 160 14.06 -1.68 5.69
N VAL A 161 13.07 -2.50 6.06
CA VAL A 161 12.12 -3.12 5.14
C VAL A 161 10.73 -2.52 5.31
N PHE A 162 10.10 -2.18 4.19
CA PHE A 162 8.68 -1.87 4.06
C PHE A 162 8.01 -3.07 3.42
N LEU A 163 7.20 -3.79 4.20
CA LEU A 163 6.47 -4.96 3.75
C LEU A 163 5.10 -4.53 3.23
N VAL A 164 4.81 -4.84 1.97
CA VAL A 164 3.52 -4.59 1.32
C VAL A 164 2.74 -5.89 1.29
N VAL A 165 1.59 -5.93 1.96
CA VAL A 165 0.64 -7.05 2.03
C VAL A 165 -0.76 -6.54 1.73
N HIS A 166 -1.70 -7.43 1.34
CA HIS A 166 -3.07 -7.00 1.08
C HIS A 166 -3.82 -6.70 2.37
N GLY A 167 -3.96 -7.66 3.27
CA GLY A 167 -4.56 -7.48 4.59
C GLY A 167 -3.51 -7.38 5.69
N ALA A 168 -3.75 -6.58 6.72
CA ALA A 168 -2.94 -6.61 7.94
C ALA A 168 -3.21 -7.89 8.74
N GLN A 169 -2.37 -8.19 9.74
CA GLN A 169 -2.67 -9.25 10.71
C GLN A 169 -3.98 -8.95 11.43
N VAL A 170 -4.75 -10.01 11.70
CA VAL A 170 -5.98 -9.93 12.50
C VAL A 170 -5.72 -9.21 13.83
N GLY A 171 -6.59 -8.24 14.15
CA GLY A 171 -6.53 -7.44 15.39
C GLY A 171 -5.56 -6.26 15.36
N VAL A 172 -4.84 -6.03 14.25
CA VAL A 172 -3.99 -4.82 14.12
C VAL A 172 -4.86 -3.58 14.09
N PHE A 173 -5.90 -3.53 13.29
CA PHE A 173 -6.87 -2.45 13.28
C PHE A 173 -8.18 -2.93 13.91
N PRO A 174 -8.97 -2.06 14.56
CA PRO A 174 -10.25 -2.45 15.17
C PRO A 174 -11.18 -3.17 14.20
N GLU A 175 -11.18 -2.76 12.94
CA GLU A 175 -12.08 -3.22 11.88
C GLU A 175 -11.66 -4.57 11.27
N ASN A 176 -10.44 -5.04 11.53
CA ASN A 176 -9.98 -6.35 11.08
C ASN A 176 -9.88 -7.39 12.21
N ALA A 177 -10.78 -7.31 13.19
CA ALA A 177 -10.79 -8.22 14.33
C ALA A 177 -10.93 -9.70 13.94
N ASP A 178 -11.54 -10.00 12.79
CA ASP A 178 -11.82 -11.34 12.26
C ASP A 178 -11.31 -11.57 10.83
N LYS A 179 -10.68 -10.57 10.19
CA LYS A 179 -10.22 -10.61 8.80
C LYS A 179 -8.78 -10.17 8.70
N GLY A 180 -8.01 -10.79 7.83
CA GLY A 180 -6.60 -10.45 7.60
C GLY A 180 -5.70 -11.69 7.65
N ILE A 181 -4.44 -11.49 7.97
CA ILE A 181 -3.47 -12.57 8.13
C ILE A 181 -3.73 -13.27 9.46
N THR A 182 -4.06 -14.56 9.42
CA THR A 182 -4.39 -15.41 10.58
C THR A 182 -3.28 -16.42 10.90
N ASN A 183 -2.37 -16.71 9.97
CA ASN A 183 -1.27 -17.63 10.20
C ASN A 183 -0.35 -17.12 11.32
N ARG A 184 -0.31 -17.86 12.44
CA ARG A 184 0.50 -17.50 13.63
C ARG A 184 2.00 -17.46 13.35
N ALA A 185 2.48 -18.19 12.35
CA ALA A 185 3.88 -18.10 11.95
C ALA A 185 4.28 -16.68 11.49
N PHE A 186 3.29 -15.84 11.13
CA PHE A 186 3.53 -14.46 10.74
C PHE A 186 4.07 -13.58 11.89
N ASP A 187 3.92 -14.00 13.14
CA ASP A 187 4.49 -13.31 14.30
C ASP A 187 6.04 -13.24 14.23
N GLN A 188 6.68 -14.22 13.57
CA GLN A 188 8.12 -14.17 13.31
C GLN A 188 8.52 -13.02 12.38
N ILE A 189 7.64 -12.62 11.46
CA ILE A 189 7.87 -11.49 10.53
C ILE A 189 7.89 -10.18 11.30
N THR A 190 6.89 -9.96 12.16
CA THR A 190 6.76 -8.73 12.94
C THR A 190 7.80 -8.61 14.06
N SER A 191 8.49 -9.71 14.39
CA SER A 191 9.63 -9.70 15.32
C SER A 191 10.98 -9.35 14.66
N LYS A 192 11.06 -9.34 13.30
CA LYS A 192 12.30 -9.02 12.59
C LYS A 192 12.72 -7.58 12.84
N GLU A 193 13.93 -7.39 13.30
CA GLU A 193 14.41 -6.06 13.70
C GLU A 193 14.39 -5.03 12.59
N ASN A 194 14.69 -5.41 11.36
CA ASN A 194 14.72 -4.51 10.22
C ASN A 194 13.36 -4.35 9.52
N LEU A 195 12.28 -5.01 9.96
CA LEU A 195 10.94 -4.69 9.51
C LEU A 195 10.51 -3.35 10.13
N ALA A 196 10.49 -2.29 9.36
CA ALA A 196 10.16 -0.96 9.83
C ALA A 196 8.70 -0.58 9.61
N VAL A 197 8.13 -0.97 8.46
CA VAL A 197 6.78 -0.58 8.04
C VAL A 197 6.04 -1.78 7.46
N MET A 198 4.75 -1.90 7.77
CA MET A 198 3.81 -2.76 7.07
C MET A 198 2.73 -1.89 6.42
N ILE A 199 2.55 -2.05 5.10
CA ILE A 199 1.57 -1.33 4.29
C ILE A 199 0.48 -2.33 3.87
N SER A 200 -0.79 -2.01 4.12
CA SER A 200 -1.92 -2.89 3.80
C SER A 200 -3.17 -2.14 3.35
N GLY A 201 -4.08 -2.80 2.66
CA GLY A 201 -5.41 -2.35 2.24
C GLY A 201 -6.55 -3.16 2.88
N ASP A 202 -7.48 -3.65 2.08
CA ASP A 202 -8.59 -4.58 2.37
C ASP A 202 -9.79 -4.03 3.15
N LEU A 203 -9.60 -3.15 4.11
CA LEU A 203 -10.67 -2.78 5.04
C LEU A 203 -11.73 -1.88 4.41
N HIS A 204 -11.42 -1.10 3.38
CA HIS A 204 -12.33 -0.14 2.72
C HIS A 204 -13.04 0.80 3.71
N MET A 205 -12.32 1.22 4.75
CA MET A 205 -12.85 2.10 5.77
C MET A 205 -12.52 3.55 5.45
N ASP A 206 -13.42 4.44 5.89
CA ASP A 206 -13.21 5.87 5.80
C ASP A 206 -12.08 6.32 6.73
N MET A 207 -11.16 7.15 6.21
CA MET A 207 -10.04 7.71 6.98
C MET A 207 -10.48 8.49 8.21
N ASP A 208 -11.65 9.11 8.19
CA ASP A 208 -12.17 9.91 9.30
C ASP A 208 -12.78 9.07 10.43
N ARG A 209 -13.03 7.78 10.19
CA ARG A 209 -13.72 6.89 11.15
C ARG A 209 -12.81 5.90 11.85
N VAL A 210 -11.65 5.58 11.27
CA VAL A 210 -10.75 4.56 11.80
C VAL A 210 -9.31 5.04 11.83
N GLU A 211 -8.51 4.46 12.70
CA GLU A 211 -7.08 4.72 12.76
C GLU A 211 -6.37 4.01 11.59
N HIS A 212 -5.79 4.78 10.68
CA HIS A 212 -5.09 4.27 9.49
C HIS A 212 -3.57 4.19 9.65
N SER A 213 -3.02 4.65 10.77
CA SER A 213 -1.58 4.61 11.03
C SER A 213 -1.34 4.41 12.51
N LYS A 214 -0.52 3.41 12.86
CA LYS A 214 -0.13 3.18 14.24
C LYS A 214 1.19 2.46 14.36
N LYS A 215 1.76 2.47 15.55
CA LYS A 215 2.96 1.71 15.90
C LYS A 215 2.62 0.59 16.87
N ILE A 216 3.05 -0.63 16.55
CA ILE A 216 2.98 -1.77 17.46
C ILE A 216 4.40 -2.34 17.59
N GLY A 217 4.95 -2.36 18.80
CA GLY A 217 6.36 -2.69 18.98
C GLY A 217 7.26 -1.68 18.28
N HIS A 218 8.07 -2.15 17.34
CA HIS A 218 8.93 -1.29 16.50
C HIS A 218 8.37 -1.08 15.09
N VAL A 219 7.31 -1.79 14.70
CA VAL A 219 6.72 -1.75 13.35
C VAL A 219 5.66 -0.67 13.25
N HIS A 220 5.73 0.14 12.19
CA HIS A 220 4.69 1.08 11.81
C HIS A 220 3.73 0.44 10.82
N TYR A 221 2.44 0.45 11.13
CA TYR A 221 1.37 -0.09 10.31
C TYR A 221 0.65 1.05 9.60
N LEU A 222 0.59 0.97 8.28
CA LEU A 222 -0.06 1.95 7.41
C LEU A 222 -1.19 1.24 6.65
N HIS A 223 -2.44 1.55 6.98
CA HIS A 223 -3.58 1.12 6.19
C HIS A 223 -3.83 2.13 5.06
N ILE A 224 -4.15 1.63 3.87
CA ILE A 224 -4.41 2.43 2.67
C ILE A 224 -5.92 2.43 2.42
N PRO A 225 -6.54 3.61 2.30
CA PRO A 225 -7.97 3.71 2.01
C PRO A 225 -8.29 3.18 0.61
N ALA A 226 -9.51 2.68 0.42
CA ALA A 226 -9.98 2.20 -0.87
C ALA A 226 -10.28 3.37 -1.83
N LEU A 227 -10.20 3.10 -3.14
CA LEU A 227 -10.47 4.09 -4.17
C LEU A 227 -11.92 4.09 -4.66
N GLU A 228 -12.60 2.93 -4.71
CA GLU A 228 -13.89 2.86 -5.41
C GLU A 228 -15.10 2.71 -4.50
N ARG A 229 -14.95 2.18 -3.30
CA ARG A 229 -16.09 1.95 -2.42
C ARG A 229 -15.72 1.81 -0.95
N THR A 230 -16.66 2.12 -0.09
CA THR A 230 -16.60 1.80 1.34
C THR A 230 -17.25 0.43 1.63
N LYS A 231 -16.81 -0.21 2.70
CA LYS A 231 -17.49 -1.36 3.33
C LYS A 231 -18.29 -0.96 4.57
N ILE A 232 -18.43 0.33 4.82
CA ILE A 232 -19.19 0.83 5.96
C ILE A 232 -20.68 0.61 5.68
N PRO A 233 -21.40 -0.10 6.56
CA PRO A 233 -22.85 -0.31 6.39
C PRO A 233 -23.58 1.03 6.34
N ASP A 234 -24.59 1.11 5.47
CA ASP A 234 -25.48 2.26 5.28
C ASP A 234 -24.78 3.55 4.79
N GLU A 235 -23.53 3.47 4.32
CA GLU A 235 -22.83 4.59 3.71
C GLU A 235 -22.88 4.50 2.19
N GLU A 236 -23.60 5.44 1.56
CA GLU A 236 -23.73 5.53 0.10
C GLU A 236 -22.62 6.37 -0.53
N GLN A 237 -21.99 7.24 0.24
CA GLN A 237 -20.93 8.13 -0.26
C GLN A 237 -19.56 7.59 0.15
N HIS A 238 -18.66 7.58 -0.81
CA HIS A 238 -17.26 7.22 -0.63
C HIS A 238 -16.37 8.32 -1.22
N THR A 239 -15.42 8.79 -0.43
CA THR A 239 -14.39 9.72 -0.90
C THR A 239 -13.13 8.94 -1.25
N PRO A 240 -12.76 8.83 -2.53
CA PRO A 240 -11.53 8.17 -2.94
C PRO A 240 -10.32 8.88 -2.34
N MET A 241 -9.47 8.13 -1.65
CA MET A 241 -8.24 8.67 -1.06
C MET A 241 -7.06 7.75 -1.36
N PHE A 242 -5.86 8.32 -1.38
CA PHE A 242 -4.61 7.57 -1.49
C PHE A 242 -3.54 8.21 -0.60
N ARG A 243 -2.44 7.49 -0.38
CA ARG A 243 -1.37 7.97 0.47
C ARG A 243 -0.07 8.14 -0.30
N VAL A 244 0.75 9.10 0.13
CA VAL A 244 2.09 9.32 -0.39
C VAL A 244 3.07 9.16 0.75
N VAL A 245 4.06 8.31 0.57
CA VAL A 245 5.13 8.06 1.53
C VAL A 245 6.40 8.74 1.04
N SER A 246 6.96 9.60 1.88
CA SER A 246 8.19 10.34 1.61
C SER A 246 9.23 10.00 2.66
N LEU A 247 10.40 9.49 2.25
CA LEU A 247 11.56 9.24 3.10
C LEU A 247 12.59 10.34 2.86
N TYR A 248 13.09 10.92 3.93
CA TYR A 248 14.10 11.96 3.92
C TYR A 248 15.49 11.43 4.33
N GLY A 249 16.53 12.12 3.94
CA GLY A 249 17.92 11.73 4.21
C GLY A 249 18.31 11.67 5.70
N ASP A 250 17.47 12.20 6.59
CA ASP A 250 17.62 12.12 8.05
C ASP A 250 16.87 10.91 8.66
N ASP A 251 16.38 9.99 7.82
CA ASP A 251 15.56 8.83 8.16
C ASP A 251 14.12 9.16 8.62
N THR A 252 13.68 10.40 8.46
CA THR A 252 12.28 10.78 8.71
C THR A 252 11.40 10.24 7.59
N VAL A 253 10.30 9.60 7.95
CA VAL A 253 9.22 9.19 7.04
C VAL A 253 8.00 10.06 7.28
N VAL A 254 7.47 10.63 6.22
CA VAL A 254 6.21 11.39 6.21
C VAL A 254 5.21 10.63 5.33
N VAL A 255 4.01 10.44 5.86
CA VAL A 255 2.90 9.80 5.15
C VAL A 255 1.77 10.81 5.03
N ASP A 256 1.62 11.36 3.84
CA ASP A 256 0.57 12.31 3.49
C ASP A 256 -0.63 11.56 2.91
N THR A 257 -1.85 12.06 3.16
CA THR A 257 -3.08 11.51 2.58
C THR A 257 -3.71 12.55 1.67
N TYR A 258 -4.14 12.12 0.50
CA TYR A 258 -4.78 12.98 -0.50
C TYR A 258 -6.18 12.45 -0.85
N GLU A 259 -7.12 13.37 -0.99
CA GLU A 259 -8.39 13.08 -1.64
C GLU A 259 -8.17 13.10 -3.17
N ALA A 260 -8.53 12.01 -3.85
CA ALA A 260 -8.30 11.87 -5.29
C ALA A 260 -9.09 12.91 -6.07
N GLY A 261 -8.39 13.69 -6.90
CA GLY A 261 -8.99 14.74 -7.72
C GLY A 261 -9.27 16.08 -7.01
N ALA A 262 -9.00 16.21 -5.70
CA ALA A 262 -9.31 17.43 -4.94
C ALA A 262 -8.22 18.50 -4.94
N GLY A 263 -7.05 18.24 -5.50
CA GLY A 263 -5.92 19.17 -5.53
C GLY A 263 -4.70 18.70 -4.75
N ASN A 264 -3.58 19.41 -4.87
CA ASN A 264 -2.27 18.93 -4.45
C ASN A 264 -1.94 19.22 -2.97
N THR A 265 -2.92 19.54 -2.14
CA THR A 265 -2.72 19.79 -0.71
C THR A 265 -3.13 18.54 0.08
N PRO A 266 -2.23 17.95 0.90
CA PRO A 266 -2.57 16.80 1.71
C PRO A 266 -3.56 17.17 2.81
N LEU A 267 -4.29 16.16 3.30
CA LEU A 267 -5.23 16.29 4.41
C LEU A 267 -4.45 16.21 5.73
N GLU A 268 -4.10 17.35 6.32
CA GLU A 268 -3.27 17.45 7.54
C GLU A 268 -3.79 16.56 8.71
N ARG A 269 -5.10 16.36 8.80
CA ARG A 269 -5.72 15.52 9.85
C ARG A 269 -5.35 14.04 9.76
N HIS A 270 -4.77 13.60 8.64
CA HIS A 270 -4.38 12.22 8.39
C HIS A 270 -2.86 12.05 8.22
N ASP A 271 -2.10 13.09 8.49
CA ASP A 271 -0.64 13.05 8.46
C ASP A 271 -0.11 12.06 9.49
N TYR A 272 0.89 11.28 9.07
CA TYR A 272 1.62 10.41 9.97
C TYR A 272 3.11 10.55 9.77
N ARG A 273 3.86 10.68 10.86
CA ARG A 273 5.32 10.91 10.82
C ARG A 273 6.04 10.02 11.81
N PHE A 274 7.17 9.51 11.39
CA PHE A 274 8.04 8.71 12.25
C PHE A 274 9.49 8.73 11.75
N SER A 275 10.41 8.18 12.55
CA SER A 275 11.81 7.99 12.16
C SER A 275 12.13 6.52 12.03
N LEU A 276 12.91 6.15 11.01
CA LEU A 276 13.49 4.81 10.88
C LEU A 276 14.65 4.57 11.85
N ARG A 277 15.21 5.65 12.45
CA ARG A 277 16.20 5.54 13.53
C ARG A 277 15.55 4.96 14.77
N ARG A 278 16.24 4.04 15.37
CA ARG A 278 15.84 3.40 16.62
C ARG A 278 16.25 4.22 17.83
#